data_54f6b5cdfdd390e2c737e1f5db91803c
#
_entry.id   54f6b5cdfdd390e2c737e1f5db91803c
#
_cell.length_a   1.000
_cell.length_b   1.000
_cell.length_c   1.000
_cell.angle_alpha   90.00
_cell.angle_beta   90.00
_cell.angle_gamma   90.00
#
_symmetry.space_group_name_H-M   'P 1'
#
loop_
_entity.id
_entity.type
_entity.pdbx_description
1 polymer ?
#
loop_
_entity_poly.entity_id
_entity_poly.type
_entity_poly.pdbx_seq_one_letter_code
_entity_poly.pdbx_strand_id
1 'polypeptide(L)'
;TSALLAGAAMGLASCGNAQGSEEKQRAAHAAAEANSPYAAIAAGKVDVEGGLVDIASRQPGIVRTVLVQEGDEVHREQILAQLDDQDARLARNRAAAALQEAQANVEAYRTTLAAAQRDETRTEQLAAQNFVSPQRVENVRDTVRSAQSQLDVQQASISAARAALAQADYVVEQHVVRAPDDGRIVRRYANPGMGASTLQVTPMFQLQPHTARIVRAELEERSLSAVRAGMRVEIVPEADQTRSYPGTVLRIAQVFGARRLQSDDPSQQSDERVVEVVADAQQAPVLVGQRVLVKFLKPNARGVAPAAAQPATASTNA
;
A
#
# COMPACT_ATOMS: atom_id res chain seq x y z
N THR A 1 21.48 -12.18 96.54
CA THR A 1 22.79 -12.40 95.89
C THR A 1 22.65 -12.03 94.42
N SER A 2 22.99 -10.81 94.14
CA SER A 2 24.23 -10.30 93.58
C SER A 2 24.44 -10.50 92.07
N ALA A 3 24.50 -9.37 91.42
CA ALA A 3 25.36 -8.95 90.30
C ALA A 3 25.11 -9.58 88.93
N LEU A 4 25.19 -8.89 87.85
CA LEU A 4 26.01 -7.80 87.35
C LEU A 4 25.45 -7.22 86.06
N LEU A 5 25.47 -5.89 85.95
CA LEU A 5 25.36 -5.14 84.70
C LEU A 5 26.59 -5.34 83.81
N ALA A 6 26.39 -5.44 82.50
CA ALA A 6 27.37 -5.00 81.46
C ALA A 6 26.51 -4.93 80.14
N GLY A 7 26.21 -3.91 79.48
CA GLY A 7 27.01 -2.95 78.80
C GLY A 7 27.32 -3.42 77.38
N ALA A 8 26.49 -3.05 76.36
CA ALA A 8 26.97 -3.03 74.99
C ALA A 8 26.16 -1.98 74.15
N ALA A 9 26.70 -0.79 74.13
CA ALA A 9 26.43 0.20 73.10
C ALA A 9 27.37 -0.09 71.93
N MET A 10 26.87 -0.55 70.82
CA MET A 10 27.61 -0.53 69.52
C MET A 10 26.63 -0.70 68.39
N GLY A 11 26.60 0.26 67.47
CA GLY A 11 26.12 0.01 66.16
C GLY A 11 25.20 0.99 65.51
N LEU A 12 25.44 2.31 65.61
CA LEU A 12 24.80 3.33 64.77
C LEU A 12 25.88 4.05 63.94
N ALA A 13 26.47 3.36 62.96
CA ALA A 13 27.36 3.99 62.00
C ALA A 13 27.47 3.10 60.73
N SER A 14 26.44 3.05 59.90
CA SER A 14 26.56 2.52 58.52
C SER A 14 25.35 2.87 57.64
N CYS A 15 24.81 4.08 57.69
CA CYS A 15 23.81 4.54 56.73
C CYS A 15 24.27 5.74 55.89
N GLY A 16 25.54 6.14 55.92
CA GLY A 16 26.06 7.32 55.22
C GLY A 16 26.67 7.09 53.85
N ASN A 17 26.89 5.83 53.43
CA ASN A 17 27.71 5.56 52.22
C ASN A 17 26.87 5.17 50.99
N ALA A 18 25.61 4.80 51.13
CA ALA A 18 24.75 4.40 50.00
C ALA A 18 24.26 5.63 49.21
N GLN A 19 23.90 6.70 49.86
CA GLN A 19 23.43 7.94 49.22
C GLN A 19 24.54 8.64 48.40
N GLY A 20 25.78 8.64 48.88
CA GLY A 20 26.90 9.23 48.14
C GLY A 20 27.35 8.45 46.90
N SER A 21 27.05 7.14 46.84
CA SER A 21 27.32 6.32 45.65
C SER A 21 26.26 6.53 44.58
N GLU A 22 25.00 6.68 44.94
CA GLU A 22 23.89 6.99 43.99
C GLU A 22 24.02 8.38 43.40
N GLU A 23 24.40 9.36 44.20
CA GLU A 23 24.61 10.73 43.70
C GLU A 23 25.82 10.84 42.77
N LYS A 24 26.91 10.13 43.06
CA LYS A 24 28.06 10.00 42.16
C LYS A 24 27.72 9.26 40.86
N GLN A 25 26.93 8.21 40.93
CA GLN A 25 26.46 7.50 39.73
C GLN A 25 25.55 8.34 38.89
N ARG A 26 24.61 9.09 39.48
CA ARG A 26 23.74 10.05 38.76
C ARG A 26 24.56 11.18 38.13
N ALA A 27 25.52 11.73 38.85
CA ALA A 27 26.42 12.78 38.33
C ALA A 27 27.32 12.26 37.19
N ALA A 28 27.82 11.02 37.29
CA ALA A 28 28.61 10.39 36.25
C ALA A 28 27.74 10.08 35.00
N HIS A 29 26.50 9.64 35.18
CA HIS A 29 25.56 9.42 34.11
C HIS A 29 25.21 10.73 33.40
N ALA A 30 24.90 11.79 34.15
CA ALA A 30 24.62 13.12 33.59
C ALA A 30 25.82 13.73 32.85
N ALA A 31 27.07 13.50 33.38
CA ALA A 31 28.25 13.95 32.67
C ALA A 31 28.56 13.14 31.40
N ALA A 32 28.24 11.87 31.37
CA ALA A 32 28.36 11.01 30.17
C ALA A 32 27.34 11.42 29.09
N GLU A 33 26.13 11.75 29.50
CA GLU A 33 25.09 12.29 28.57
C GLU A 33 25.44 13.68 28.03
N ALA A 34 26.02 14.55 28.86
CA ALA A 34 26.46 15.88 28.42
C ALA A 34 27.58 15.83 27.38
N ASN A 35 28.51 14.88 27.49
CA ASN A 35 29.63 14.68 26.54
C ASN A 35 29.26 13.82 25.32
N SER A 36 28.08 13.22 25.28
CA SER A 36 27.64 12.45 24.13
C SER A 36 27.51 13.34 22.88
N PRO A 37 28.03 12.91 21.73
CA PRO A 37 27.84 13.64 20.46
C PRO A 37 26.39 13.60 19.99
N TYR A 38 25.57 12.78 20.62
CA TYR A 38 24.18 12.55 20.26
C TYR A 38 23.23 13.41 21.11
N ALA A 39 22.21 13.98 20.46
CA ALA A 39 21.14 14.71 21.10
C ALA A 39 20.06 13.77 21.66
N ALA A 40 19.84 12.65 20.98
CA ALA A 40 18.92 11.60 21.38
C ALA A 40 19.30 10.29 20.68
N ILE A 41 18.80 9.17 21.21
CA ILE A 41 18.88 7.85 20.59
C ILE A 41 17.47 7.25 20.64
N ALA A 42 17.01 6.69 19.53
CA ALA A 42 15.70 6.07 19.46
C ALA A 42 15.76 4.72 18.77
N ALA A 43 14.98 3.76 19.23
CA ALA A 43 14.76 2.51 18.51
C ALA A 43 13.92 2.80 17.26
N GLY A 44 14.26 2.13 16.17
CA GLY A 44 13.56 2.29 14.90
C GLY A 44 13.43 0.99 14.13
N LYS A 45 12.60 1.02 13.12
CA LYS A 45 12.41 -0.07 12.17
C LYS A 45 12.55 0.46 10.76
N VAL A 46 13.27 -0.29 9.93
CA VAL A 46 13.40 0.03 8.49
C VAL A 46 12.07 -0.22 7.80
N ASP A 47 11.67 0.72 6.96
CA ASP A 47 10.46 0.68 6.16
C ASP A 47 10.74 1.28 4.77
N VAL A 48 9.73 1.35 3.92
CA VAL A 48 9.73 2.09 2.67
C VAL A 48 8.70 3.23 2.74
N GLU A 49 8.90 4.27 1.97
CA GLU A 49 7.92 5.35 1.87
C GLU A 49 6.60 4.80 1.34
N GLY A 50 5.51 5.02 2.08
CA GLY A 50 4.20 4.42 1.82
C GLY A 50 3.97 3.06 2.50
N GLY A 51 5.02 2.39 3.01
CA GLY A 51 4.93 1.07 3.64
C GLY A 51 4.83 -0.08 2.64
N LEU A 52 4.72 -1.30 3.17
CA LEU A 52 4.44 -2.48 2.37
C LEU A 52 2.95 -2.50 1.99
N VAL A 53 2.65 -2.90 0.75
CA VAL A 53 1.28 -2.94 0.21
C VAL A 53 0.76 -4.37 0.25
N ASP A 54 -0.31 -4.61 0.98
CA ASP A 54 -1.02 -5.88 0.97
C ASP A 54 -1.99 -5.93 -0.21
N ILE A 55 -1.79 -6.87 -1.12
CA ILE A 55 -2.60 -7.07 -2.32
C ILE A 55 -3.59 -8.18 -2.03
N ALA A 56 -4.88 -7.89 -2.20
CA ALA A 56 -5.98 -8.82 -2.03
C ALA A 56 -6.81 -8.94 -3.31
N SER A 57 -7.65 -9.98 -3.39
CA SER A 57 -8.61 -10.14 -4.47
C SER A 57 -9.74 -9.11 -4.36
N ARG A 58 -10.26 -8.66 -5.51
CA ARG A 58 -11.44 -7.81 -5.62
C ARG A 58 -12.76 -8.61 -5.61
N GLN A 59 -12.67 -9.92 -5.94
CA GLN A 59 -13.82 -10.83 -5.95
C GLN A 59 -13.54 -12.04 -5.04
N PRO A 60 -14.57 -12.59 -4.40
CA PRO A 60 -14.43 -13.87 -3.73
C PRO A 60 -14.31 -14.98 -4.78
N GLY A 61 -13.57 -16.03 -4.46
CA GLY A 61 -13.41 -17.17 -5.37
C GLY A 61 -12.24 -18.06 -4.99
N ILE A 62 -11.98 -19.07 -5.80
CA ILE A 62 -10.86 -19.99 -5.64
C ILE A 62 -9.71 -19.51 -6.53
N VAL A 63 -8.50 -19.45 -5.99
CA VAL A 63 -7.29 -19.13 -6.76
C VAL A 63 -7.01 -20.29 -7.73
N ARG A 64 -7.05 -19.99 -9.02
CA ARG A 64 -6.77 -20.96 -10.07
C ARG A 64 -5.27 -21.11 -10.33
N THR A 65 -4.60 -19.98 -10.51
CA THR A 65 -3.16 -19.93 -10.82
C THR A 65 -2.48 -18.79 -10.09
N VAL A 66 -1.22 -19.01 -9.72
CA VAL A 66 -0.32 -18.00 -9.18
C VAL A 66 0.90 -17.94 -10.10
N LEU A 67 1.25 -16.74 -10.58
CA LEU A 67 2.24 -16.54 -11.63
C LEU A 67 3.57 -15.97 -11.11
N VAL A 68 3.64 -15.61 -9.83
CA VAL A 68 4.82 -14.99 -9.21
C VAL A 68 5.20 -15.70 -7.92
N GLN A 69 6.48 -15.56 -7.54
CA GLN A 69 7.06 -16.11 -6.33
C GLN A 69 7.57 -14.99 -5.40
N GLU A 70 7.90 -15.37 -4.17
CA GLU A 70 8.59 -14.46 -3.25
C GLU A 70 9.97 -14.10 -3.80
N GLY A 71 10.29 -12.81 -3.77
CA GLY A 71 11.54 -12.27 -4.32
C GLY A 71 11.44 -11.77 -5.75
N ASP A 72 10.37 -12.08 -6.49
CA ASP A 72 10.19 -11.62 -7.86
C ASP A 72 9.99 -10.10 -7.93
N GLU A 73 10.62 -9.50 -8.94
CA GLU A 73 10.35 -8.11 -9.34
C GLU A 73 9.11 -8.09 -10.25
N VAL A 74 8.21 -7.17 -9.97
CA VAL A 74 6.94 -7.02 -10.70
C VAL A 74 6.74 -5.58 -11.13
N HIS A 75 6.05 -5.41 -12.27
CA HIS A 75 5.67 -4.12 -12.80
C HIS A 75 4.20 -3.82 -12.50
N ARG A 76 3.88 -2.55 -12.46
CA ARG A 76 2.50 -2.07 -12.34
C ARG A 76 1.61 -2.75 -13.38
N GLU A 77 0.40 -3.17 -12.98
CA GLU A 77 -0.58 -3.91 -13.79
C GLU A 77 -0.15 -5.34 -14.19
N GLN A 78 1.03 -5.81 -13.79
CA GLN A 78 1.42 -7.20 -14.01
C GLN A 78 0.49 -8.16 -13.29
N ILE A 79 0.10 -9.25 -13.96
CA ILE A 79 -0.77 -10.28 -13.39
C ILE A 79 0.02 -11.10 -12.38
N LEU A 80 -0.47 -11.19 -11.15
CA LEU A 80 0.14 -11.95 -10.06
C LEU A 80 -0.58 -13.29 -9.85
N ALA A 81 -1.90 -13.27 -9.93
CA ALA A 81 -2.73 -14.48 -9.80
C ALA A 81 -4.04 -14.32 -10.56
N GLN A 82 -4.68 -15.45 -10.82
CA GLN A 82 -6.02 -15.53 -11.41
C GLN A 82 -6.90 -16.40 -10.53
N LEU A 83 -8.10 -15.90 -10.23
CA LEU A 83 -9.17 -16.67 -9.62
C LEU A 83 -9.91 -17.48 -10.68
N ASP A 84 -10.73 -18.42 -10.25
CA ASP A 84 -11.65 -19.10 -11.15
C ASP A 84 -12.72 -18.10 -11.63
N ASP A 85 -12.74 -17.89 -12.93
CA ASP A 85 -13.56 -16.87 -13.61
C ASP A 85 -14.57 -17.51 -14.58
N GLN A 86 -14.80 -18.84 -14.47
CA GLN A 86 -15.62 -19.57 -15.42
C GLN A 86 -17.05 -19.01 -15.50
N ASP A 87 -17.69 -18.76 -14.35
CA ASP A 87 -19.04 -18.19 -14.31
C ASP A 87 -19.09 -16.77 -14.88
N ALA A 88 -18.09 -15.94 -14.59
CA ALA A 88 -17.96 -14.60 -15.12
C ALA A 88 -17.82 -14.61 -16.65
N ARG A 89 -16.99 -15.51 -17.20
CA ARG A 89 -16.84 -15.71 -18.65
C ARG A 89 -18.13 -16.18 -19.32
N LEU A 90 -18.88 -17.08 -18.70
CA LEU A 90 -20.18 -17.51 -19.18
C LEU A 90 -21.19 -16.33 -19.22
N ALA A 91 -21.22 -15.51 -18.19
CA ALA A 91 -22.06 -14.31 -18.14
C ALA A 91 -21.65 -13.31 -19.25
N ARG A 92 -20.37 -13.07 -19.42
CA ARG A 92 -19.81 -12.23 -20.49
C ARG A 92 -20.20 -12.72 -21.88
N ASN A 93 -20.12 -14.04 -22.13
CA ASN A 93 -20.49 -14.63 -23.44
C ASN A 93 -21.98 -14.48 -23.71
N ARG A 94 -22.85 -14.59 -22.67
CA ARG A 94 -24.30 -14.32 -22.81
C ARG A 94 -24.56 -12.86 -23.17
N ALA A 95 -23.88 -11.90 -22.53
CA ALA A 95 -24.01 -10.49 -22.84
C ALA A 95 -23.51 -10.15 -24.26
N ALA A 96 -22.43 -10.81 -24.71
CA ALA A 96 -21.92 -10.67 -26.09
C ALA A 96 -22.93 -11.17 -27.13
N ALA A 97 -23.57 -12.32 -26.87
CA ALA A 97 -24.62 -12.86 -27.75
C ALA A 97 -25.83 -11.92 -27.82
N ALA A 98 -26.27 -11.34 -26.69
CA ALA A 98 -27.36 -10.38 -26.65
C ALA A 98 -27.03 -9.10 -27.45
N LEU A 99 -25.79 -8.62 -27.40
CA LEU A 99 -25.34 -7.50 -28.22
C LEU A 99 -25.40 -7.85 -29.73
N GLN A 100 -24.94 -9.05 -30.10
CA GLN A 100 -25.00 -9.51 -31.47
C GLN A 100 -26.44 -9.62 -31.97
N GLU A 101 -27.37 -10.11 -31.17
CA GLU A 101 -28.80 -10.17 -31.46
C GLU A 101 -29.38 -8.77 -31.70
N ALA A 102 -29.13 -7.80 -30.78
CA ALA A 102 -29.57 -6.44 -30.90
C ALA A 102 -29.03 -5.77 -32.20
N GLN A 103 -27.79 -6.05 -32.57
CA GLN A 103 -27.18 -5.55 -33.81
C GLN A 103 -27.85 -6.14 -35.05
N ALA A 104 -28.17 -7.44 -35.07
CA ALA A 104 -28.88 -8.09 -36.17
C ALA A 104 -30.26 -7.52 -36.37
N ASN A 105 -30.99 -7.23 -35.28
CA ASN A 105 -32.30 -6.67 -35.32
C ASN A 105 -32.34 -5.27 -35.97
N VAL A 106 -31.31 -4.43 -35.75
CA VAL A 106 -31.23 -3.08 -36.35
C VAL A 106 -31.27 -3.13 -37.88
N GLU A 107 -30.64 -4.13 -38.52
CA GLU A 107 -30.65 -4.22 -39.98
C GLU A 107 -32.05 -4.44 -40.56
N ALA A 108 -32.92 -5.17 -39.86
CA ALA A 108 -34.31 -5.35 -40.24
C ALA A 108 -35.08 -4.00 -40.19
N TYR A 109 -34.88 -3.22 -39.13
CA TYR A 109 -35.52 -1.90 -38.98
C TYR A 109 -34.98 -0.87 -40.00
N ARG A 110 -33.69 -0.90 -40.32
CA ARG A 110 -33.09 -0.08 -41.38
C ARG A 110 -33.72 -0.38 -42.74
N THR A 111 -33.92 -1.66 -43.05
CA THR A 111 -34.59 -2.08 -44.30
C THR A 111 -36.02 -1.59 -44.35
N THR A 112 -36.76 -1.66 -43.24
CA THR A 112 -38.14 -1.15 -43.13
C THR A 112 -38.18 0.35 -43.32
N LEU A 113 -37.30 1.11 -42.68
CA LEU A 113 -37.19 2.56 -42.86
C LEU A 113 -36.91 2.94 -44.33
N ALA A 114 -35.90 2.25 -44.91
CA ALA A 114 -35.55 2.50 -46.34
C ALA A 114 -36.70 2.20 -47.28
N ALA A 115 -37.56 1.20 -47.02
CA ALA A 115 -38.74 0.91 -47.78
C ALA A 115 -39.80 2.03 -47.63
N ALA A 116 -40.04 2.50 -46.41
CA ALA A 116 -40.98 3.61 -46.14
C ALA A 116 -40.52 4.90 -46.81
N GLN A 117 -39.22 5.23 -46.77
CA GLN A 117 -38.68 6.43 -47.46
C GLN A 117 -38.78 6.36 -48.96
N ARG A 118 -38.60 5.18 -49.58
CA ARG A 118 -38.84 5.02 -51.01
C ARG A 118 -40.31 5.22 -51.38
N ASP A 119 -41.26 4.75 -50.57
CA ASP A 119 -42.69 4.98 -50.80
C ASP A 119 -43.07 6.45 -50.63
N GLU A 120 -42.49 7.13 -49.62
CA GLU A 120 -42.64 8.58 -49.45
C GLU A 120 -42.20 9.35 -50.68
N THR A 121 -40.97 9.12 -51.16
CA THR A 121 -40.43 9.78 -52.36
C THR A 121 -41.30 9.57 -53.59
N ARG A 122 -41.80 8.34 -53.79
CA ARG A 122 -42.71 8.02 -54.91
C ARG A 122 -44.01 8.74 -54.76
N THR A 123 -44.59 8.74 -53.54
CA THR A 123 -45.92 9.40 -53.30
C THR A 123 -45.80 10.90 -53.44
N GLU A 124 -44.74 11.55 -53.04
CA GLU A 124 -44.47 12.97 -53.20
C GLU A 124 -44.34 13.35 -54.69
N GLN A 125 -43.68 12.53 -55.51
CA GLN A 125 -43.59 12.72 -56.95
C GLN A 125 -45.00 12.67 -57.64
N LEU A 126 -45.85 11.74 -57.21
CA LEU A 126 -47.19 11.62 -57.68
C LEU A 126 -48.10 12.79 -57.22
N ALA A 127 -47.89 13.29 -56.02
CA ALA A 127 -48.56 14.44 -55.45
C ALA A 127 -48.26 15.73 -56.25
N ALA A 128 -47.01 15.93 -56.67
CA ALA A 128 -46.59 17.04 -57.51
C ALA A 128 -47.29 17.07 -58.83
N GLN A 129 -47.81 15.91 -59.31
CA GLN A 129 -48.58 15.75 -60.54
C GLN A 129 -50.12 15.72 -60.29
N ASN A 130 -50.55 15.95 -59.02
CA ASN A 130 -51.94 15.89 -58.57
C ASN A 130 -52.61 14.49 -58.71
N PHE A 131 -51.86 13.41 -58.76
CA PHE A 131 -52.40 12.05 -58.85
C PHE A 131 -52.77 11.41 -57.52
N VAL A 132 -52.40 12.02 -56.36
CA VAL A 132 -52.71 11.53 -55.03
C VAL A 132 -53.22 12.66 -54.13
N SER A 133 -54.05 12.32 -53.13
CA SER A 133 -54.58 13.29 -52.19
C SER A 133 -53.54 13.75 -51.16
N PRO A 134 -53.62 14.98 -50.59
CA PRO A 134 -52.77 15.44 -49.50
C PRO A 134 -52.79 14.50 -48.32
N GLN A 135 -53.94 13.93 -47.94
CA GLN A 135 -54.06 12.94 -46.87
C GLN A 135 -53.17 11.70 -47.09
N ARG A 136 -53.01 11.26 -48.34
CA ARG A 136 -52.11 10.11 -48.64
C ARG A 136 -50.67 10.45 -48.42
N VAL A 137 -50.19 11.65 -48.70
CA VAL A 137 -48.86 12.15 -48.44
C VAL A 137 -48.58 12.17 -46.93
N GLU A 138 -49.53 12.71 -46.12
CA GLU A 138 -49.43 12.74 -44.68
C GLU A 138 -49.33 11.33 -44.11
N ASN A 139 -50.12 10.39 -44.51
CA ASN A 139 -50.09 9.00 -44.03
C ASN A 139 -48.73 8.31 -44.29
N VAL A 140 -48.12 8.57 -45.44
CA VAL A 140 -46.80 7.98 -45.77
C VAL A 140 -45.70 8.64 -44.95
N ARG A 141 -45.76 9.95 -44.70
CA ARG A 141 -44.84 10.66 -43.81
C ARG A 141 -44.92 10.15 -42.36
N ASP A 142 -46.14 9.86 -41.87
CA ASP A 142 -46.35 9.27 -40.58
C ASP A 142 -45.75 7.86 -40.49
N THR A 143 -45.84 7.09 -41.59
CA THR A 143 -45.20 5.76 -41.68
C THR A 143 -43.66 5.86 -41.57
N VAL A 144 -43.04 6.82 -42.28
CA VAL A 144 -41.59 7.06 -42.19
C VAL A 144 -41.20 7.47 -40.77
N ARG A 145 -41.97 8.40 -40.15
CA ARG A 145 -41.69 8.84 -38.77
C ARG A 145 -41.80 7.69 -37.77
N SER A 146 -42.77 6.81 -37.92
CA SER A 146 -42.95 5.62 -37.12
C SER A 146 -41.79 4.63 -37.29
N ALA A 147 -41.38 4.37 -38.56
CA ALA A 147 -40.22 3.48 -38.82
C ALA A 147 -38.90 4.05 -38.28
N GLN A 148 -38.73 5.38 -38.38
CA GLN A 148 -37.57 6.04 -37.75
C GLN A 148 -37.57 5.87 -36.24
N SER A 149 -38.68 6.12 -35.56
CA SER A 149 -38.78 5.95 -34.10
C SER A 149 -38.52 4.51 -33.66
N GLN A 150 -38.95 3.52 -34.43
CA GLN A 150 -38.64 2.11 -34.16
C GLN A 150 -37.15 1.80 -34.31
N LEU A 151 -36.49 2.38 -35.33
CA LEU A 151 -35.06 2.26 -35.51
C LEU A 151 -34.29 2.89 -34.32
N ASP A 152 -34.72 4.07 -33.86
CA ASP A 152 -34.11 4.77 -32.73
C ASP A 152 -34.21 3.94 -31.42
N VAL A 153 -35.37 3.33 -31.18
CA VAL A 153 -35.55 2.40 -30.03
C VAL A 153 -34.60 1.23 -30.13
N GLN A 154 -34.43 0.67 -31.34
CA GLN A 154 -33.51 -0.48 -31.50
C GLN A 154 -32.02 -0.08 -31.34
N GLN A 155 -31.68 1.14 -31.78
CA GLN A 155 -30.32 1.69 -31.52
C GLN A 155 -30.05 1.88 -30.01
N ALA A 156 -31.07 2.32 -29.27
CA ALA A 156 -30.98 2.40 -27.81
C ALA A 156 -30.78 1.02 -27.17
N SER A 157 -31.43 -0.03 -27.73
CA SER A 157 -31.22 -1.42 -27.29
C SER A 157 -29.77 -1.89 -27.48
N ILE A 158 -29.11 -1.54 -28.60
CA ILE A 158 -27.68 -1.82 -28.80
C ILE A 158 -26.84 -1.14 -27.70
N SER A 159 -27.14 0.12 -27.39
CA SER A 159 -26.42 0.86 -26.37
C SER A 159 -26.53 0.18 -24.97
N ALA A 160 -27.74 -0.28 -24.63
CA ALA A 160 -27.97 -1.04 -23.41
C ALA A 160 -27.22 -2.38 -23.40
N ALA A 161 -27.24 -3.14 -24.50
CA ALA A 161 -26.53 -4.40 -24.62
C ALA A 161 -24.98 -4.22 -24.55
N ARG A 162 -24.46 -3.13 -25.13
CA ARG A 162 -23.01 -2.78 -24.99
C ARG A 162 -22.66 -2.47 -23.53
N ALA A 163 -23.48 -1.73 -22.81
CA ALA A 163 -23.25 -1.46 -21.39
C ALA A 163 -23.27 -2.74 -20.56
N ALA A 164 -24.19 -3.67 -20.86
CA ALA A 164 -24.25 -4.97 -20.19
C ALA A 164 -23.00 -5.82 -20.47
N LEU A 165 -22.49 -5.83 -21.72
CA LEU A 165 -21.25 -6.51 -22.05
C LEU A 165 -20.06 -5.89 -21.33
N ALA A 166 -19.92 -4.58 -21.32
CA ALA A 166 -18.85 -3.88 -20.61
C ALA A 166 -18.86 -4.19 -19.09
N GLN A 167 -20.04 -4.27 -18.49
CA GLN A 167 -20.19 -4.69 -17.09
C GLN A 167 -19.71 -6.13 -16.88
N ALA A 168 -20.05 -7.04 -17.78
CA ALA A 168 -19.62 -8.44 -17.69
C ALA A 168 -18.09 -8.58 -17.92
N ASP A 169 -17.50 -7.82 -18.84
CA ASP A 169 -16.05 -7.77 -19.06
C ASP A 169 -15.33 -7.26 -17.81
N TYR A 170 -15.86 -6.24 -17.14
CA TYR A 170 -15.30 -5.72 -15.88
C TYR A 170 -15.33 -6.77 -14.76
N VAL A 171 -16.40 -7.57 -14.66
CA VAL A 171 -16.48 -8.65 -13.68
C VAL A 171 -15.41 -9.72 -13.95
N VAL A 172 -15.15 -10.08 -15.22
CA VAL A 172 -14.07 -11.00 -15.58
C VAL A 172 -12.71 -10.43 -15.16
N GLU A 173 -12.46 -9.15 -15.43
CA GLU A 173 -11.20 -8.47 -15.05
C GLU A 173 -10.99 -8.43 -13.52
N GLN A 174 -12.05 -8.34 -12.73
CA GLN A 174 -11.96 -8.37 -11.26
C GLN A 174 -11.46 -9.71 -10.69
N HIS A 175 -11.50 -10.80 -11.47
CA HIS A 175 -10.93 -12.11 -11.11
C HIS A 175 -9.43 -12.20 -11.34
N VAL A 176 -8.82 -11.15 -11.90
CA VAL A 176 -7.38 -11.05 -12.10
C VAL A 176 -6.78 -10.16 -11.01
N VAL A 177 -5.81 -10.71 -10.27
CA VAL A 177 -5.06 -9.97 -9.26
C VAL A 177 -3.82 -9.39 -9.91
N ARG A 178 -3.67 -8.06 -9.86
CA ARG A 178 -2.55 -7.32 -10.47
C ARG A 178 -1.74 -6.57 -9.42
N ALA A 179 -0.48 -6.29 -9.75
CA ALA A 179 0.37 -5.40 -8.97
C ALA A 179 -0.13 -3.95 -9.09
N PRO A 180 -0.36 -3.25 -7.97
CA PRO A 180 -0.78 -1.85 -8.01
C PRO A 180 0.35 -0.90 -8.42
N ASP A 181 1.61 -1.29 -8.22
CA ASP A 181 2.80 -0.48 -8.51
C ASP A 181 4.01 -1.37 -8.83
N ASP A 182 5.10 -0.75 -9.33
CA ASP A 182 6.38 -1.42 -9.50
C ASP A 182 6.99 -1.77 -8.14
N GLY A 183 7.57 -2.96 -8.03
CA GLY A 183 8.14 -3.38 -6.76
C GLY A 183 8.54 -4.85 -6.73
N ARG A 184 8.84 -5.32 -5.51
CA ARG A 184 9.22 -6.71 -5.26
C ARG A 184 8.19 -7.40 -4.38
N ILE A 185 7.83 -8.63 -4.73
CA ILE A 185 6.99 -9.49 -3.89
C ILE A 185 7.80 -9.96 -2.69
N VAL A 186 7.47 -9.47 -1.48
CA VAL A 186 8.18 -9.85 -0.25
C VAL A 186 7.54 -11.05 0.44
N ARG A 187 6.23 -11.24 0.26
CA ARG A 187 5.50 -12.42 0.77
C ARG A 187 4.41 -12.85 -0.22
N ARG A 188 4.22 -14.16 -0.32
CA ARG A 188 3.18 -14.80 -1.11
C ARG A 188 2.34 -15.69 -0.20
N TYR A 189 1.12 -15.29 0.08
CA TYR A 189 0.15 -16.09 0.84
C TYR A 189 -0.71 -16.94 -0.08
N ALA A 190 -0.93 -16.47 -1.32
CA ALA A 190 -1.77 -17.13 -2.31
C ALA A 190 -1.16 -18.45 -2.80
N ASN A 191 -1.98 -19.51 -2.82
CA ASN A 191 -1.66 -20.79 -3.42
C ASN A 191 -2.81 -21.24 -4.32
N PRO A 192 -2.54 -21.99 -5.39
CA PRO A 192 -3.60 -22.61 -6.19
C PRO A 192 -4.52 -23.47 -5.30
N GLY A 193 -5.84 -23.31 -5.47
CA GLY A 193 -6.85 -23.97 -4.64
C GLY A 193 -7.25 -23.20 -3.36
N MET A 194 -6.56 -22.13 -3.01
CA MET A 194 -6.92 -21.30 -1.85
C MET A 194 -8.19 -20.49 -2.14
N GLY A 195 -9.08 -20.38 -1.15
CA GLY A 195 -10.24 -19.48 -1.18
C GLY A 195 -9.84 -18.04 -0.87
N ALA A 196 -10.19 -17.10 -1.73
CA ALA A 196 -10.12 -15.67 -1.48
C ALA A 196 -11.47 -15.15 -0.98
N SER A 197 -11.48 -14.38 0.11
CA SER A 197 -12.68 -13.78 0.68
C SER A 197 -12.58 -12.26 0.65
N THR A 198 -13.70 -11.60 0.37
CA THR A 198 -13.84 -10.14 0.43
C THR A 198 -14.51 -9.68 1.73
N LEU A 199 -15.16 -10.58 2.47
CA LEU A 199 -15.75 -10.28 3.78
C LEU A 199 -14.69 -10.09 4.87
N GLN A 200 -13.65 -10.90 4.82
CA GLN A 200 -12.41 -10.68 5.55
C GLN A 200 -11.31 -10.53 4.50
N VAL A 201 -10.79 -9.32 4.37
CA VAL A 201 -9.73 -9.05 3.40
C VAL A 201 -8.57 -10.00 3.66
N THR A 202 -8.43 -10.99 2.77
CA THR A 202 -7.36 -11.97 2.85
C THR A 202 -6.21 -11.49 1.97
N PRO A 203 -5.06 -11.08 2.54
CA PRO A 203 -3.91 -10.69 1.75
C PRO A 203 -3.44 -11.91 0.93
N MET A 204 -3.24 -11.71 -0.36
CA MET A 204 -2.70 -12.71 -1.28
C MET A 204 -1.20 -12.54 -1.49
N PHE A 205 -0.76 -11.30 -1.57
CA PHE A 205 0.64 -10.93 -1.73
C PHE A 205 0.95 -9.70 -0.88
N GLN A 206 2.21 -9.57 -0.50
CA GLN A 206 2.75 -8.35 0.08
C GLN A 206 3.83 -7.80 -0.84
N LEU A 207 3.61 -6.59 -1.34
CA LEU A 207 4.49 -5.89 -2.26
C LEU A 207 5.31 -4.85 -1.51
N GLN A 208 6.61 -4.82 -1.74
CA GLN A 208 7.49 -3.71 -1.42
C GLN A 208 7.62 -2.83 -2.65
N PRO A 209 7.01 -1.65 -2.68
CA PRO A 209 7.15 -0.73 -3.80
C PRO A 209 8.60 -0.23 -3.92
N HIS A 210 9.02 0.17 -5.12
CA HIS A 210 10.32 0.78 -5.40
C HIS A 210 10.36 2.26 -4.96
N THR A 211 9.95 2.51 -3.71
CA THR A 211 10.00 3.82 -3.09
C THR A 211 11.24 3.99 -2.20
N ALA A 212 11.48 5.22 -1.75
CA ALA A 212 12.62 5.53 -0.90
C ALA A 212 12.60 4.69 0.39
N ARG A 213 13.77 4.14 0.76
CA ARG A 213 13.93 3.44 2.04
C ARG A 213 14.03 4.45 3.16
N ILE A 214 13.27 4.24 4.21
CA ILE A 214 13.18 5.09 5.39
C ILE A 214 13.36 4.27 6.66
N VAL A 215 13.65 4.96 7.77
CA VAL A 215 13.55 4.40 9.12
C VAL A 215 12.48 5.15 9.88
N ARG A 216 11.57 4.42 10.50
CA ARG A 216 10.62 4.94 11.49
C ARG A 216 11.18 4.71 12.87
N ALA A 217 11.59 5.78 13.54
CA ALA A 217 12.15 5.74 14.88
C ALA A 217 11.13 6.26 15.90
N GLU A 218 11.03 5.60 17.05
CA GLU A 218 10.15 5.97 18.15
C GLU A 218 10.93 6.81 19.19
N LEU A 219 10.77 8.12 19.09
CA LEU A 219 11.43 9.08 19.96
C LEU A 219 10.59 9.35 21.21
N GLU A 220 11.18 9.25 22.39
CA GLU A 220 10.54 9.57 23.65
C GLU A 220 10.21 11.08 23.76
N GLU A 221 9.08 11.43 24.41
CA GLU A 221 8.60 12.79 24.57
C GLU A 221 9.66 13.73 25.15
N ARG A 222 10.43 13.27 26.15
CA ARG A 222 11.49 14.07 26.80
C ARG A 222 12.60 14.52 25.83
N SER A 223 12.83 13.77 24.77
CA SER A 223 13.88 14.02 23.79
C SER A 223 13.39 14.82 22.56
N LEU A 224 12.09 15.08 22.46
CA LEU A 224 11.49 15.75 21.30
C LEU A 224 12.04 17.15 21.05
N SER A 225 12.31 17.91 22.12
CA SER A 225 12.85 19.28 22.01
C SER A 225 14.25 19.34 21.39
N ALA A 226 15.00 18.24 21.45
CA ALA A 226 16.38 18.13 20.94
C ALA A 226 16.44 17.71 19.47
N VAL A 227 15.32 17.24 18.85
CA VAL A 227 15.29 16.71 17.48
C VAL A 227 14.49 17.62 16.55
N ARG A 228 14.99 17.85 15.34
CA ARG A 228 14.36 18.71 14.33
C ARG A 228 14.45 18.08 12.95
N ALA A 229 13.50 18.38 12.07
CA ALA A 229 13.59 18.02 10.66
C ALA A 229 14.87 18.59 10.02
N GLY A 230 15.50 17.83 9.13
CA GLY A 230 16.79 18.17 8.51
C GLY A 230 18.02 17.82 9.36
N MET A 231 17.85 17.32 10.60
CA MET A 231 18.94 16.91 11.47
C MET A 231 19.63 15.66 10.94
N ARG A 232 20.96 15.60 11.01
CA ARG A 232 21.73 14.40 10.66
C ARG A 232 21.55 13.31 11.70
N VAL A 233 21.43 12.08 11.22
CA VAL A 233 21.33 10.88 12.07
C VAL A 233 22.32 9.83 11.63
N GLU A 234 22.68 8.96 12.55
CA GLU A 234 23.39 7.71 12.28
C GLU A 234 22.45 6.54 12.51
N ILE A 235 22.28 5.71 11.49
CA ILE A 235 21.46 4.51 11.52
C ILE A 235 22.38 3.34 11.79
N VAL A 236 22.18 2.69 12.93
CA VAL A 236 23.00 1.56 13.40
C VAL A 236 22.12 0.32 13.47
N PRO A 237 22.38 -0.72 12.67
CA PRO A 237 21.64 -1.98 12.77
C PRO A 237 21.82 -2.59 14.16
N GLU A 238 20.73 -3.07 14.77
CA GLU A 238 20.75 -3.66 16.10
C GLU A 238 21.64 -4.93 16.16
N ALA A 239 21.63 -5.69 15.04
CA ALA A 239 22.43 -6.92 14.90
C ALA A 239 23.93 -6.67 14.71
N ASP A 240 24.35 -5.50 14.23
CA ASP A 240 25.77 -5.14 14.01
C ASP A 240 25.99 -3.66 14.38
N GLN A 241 26.24 -3.43 15.64
CA GLN A 241 26.46 -2.09 16.19
C GLN A 241 27.81 -1.47 15.81
N THR A 242 28.68 -2.22 15.13
CA THR A 242 30.00 -1.72 14.67
C THR A 242 29.85 -0.85 13.40
N ARG A 243 28.73 -0.97 12.67
CA ARG A 243 28.46 -0.24 11.44
C ARG A 243 27.43 0.84 11.66
N SER A 244 27.71 2.03 11.16
CA SER A 244 26.76 3.13 11.14
C SER A 244 26.61 3.67 9.74
N TYR A 245 25.40 4.09 9.40
CA TYR A 245 25.06 4.65 8.09
C TYR A 245 24.47 6.03 8.27
N PRO A 246 24.88 7.00 7.46
CA PRO A 246 24.35 8.36 7.56
C PRO A 246 22.92 8.42 7.05
N GLY A 247 22.13 9.27 7.69
CA GLY A 247 20.79 9.60 7.30
C GLY A 247 20.42 11.02 7.71
N THR A 248 19.22 11.44 7.35
CA THR A 248 18.68 12.76 7.68
C THR A 248 17.23 12.64 8.13
N VAL A 249 16.83 13.35 9.15
CA VAL A 249 15.44 13.43 9.59
C VAL A 249 14.61 14.11 8.50
N LEU A 250 13.67 13.38 7.93
CA LEU A 250 12.75 13.90 6.91
C LEU A 250 11.57 14.62 7.56
N ARG A 251 10.94 13.99 8.55
CA ARG A 251 9.77 14.54 9.23
C ARG A 251 9.61 13.95 10.63
N ILE A 252 8.90 14.68 11.46
CA ILE A 252 8.50 14.29 12.82
C ILE A 252 6.99 14.29 12.86
N ALA A 253 6.38 13.20 13.35
CA ALA A 253 4.94 13.12 13.49
C ALA A 253 4.44 14.18 14.50
N GLN A 254 3.24 14.70 14.25
CA GLN A 254 2.61 15.70 15.13
C GLN A 254 1.66 15.06 16.16
N VAL A 255 1.74 13.73 16.32
CA VAL A 255 0.86 12.95 17.20
C VAL A 255 1.72 12.04 18.05
N PHE A 256 1.44 12.01 19.35
CA PHE A 256 2.01 11.02 20.26
C PHE A 256 1.26 9.69 20.13
N GLY A 257 1.98 8.60 20.14
CA GLY A 257 1.46 7.25 20.15
C GLY A 257 2.03 6.40 21.28
N ALA A 258 1.42 5.23 21.49
CA ALA A 258 2.03 4.21 22.33
C ALA A 258 3.26 3.61 21.63
N ARG A 259 4.28 3.25 22.40
CA ARG A 259 5.47 2.54 21.89
C ARG A 259 5.02 1.21 21.25
N ARG A 260 5.41 0.97 20.01
CA ARG A 260 5.11 -0.27 19.26
C ARG A 260 6.32 -1.21 19.18
N LEU A 261 7.53 -0.64 19.22
CA LEU A 261 8.77 -1.39 19.27
C LEU A 261 9.03 -1.80 20.72
N GLN A 262 8.58 -2.99 21.10
CA GLN A 262 8.83 -3.55 22.43
C GLN A 262 10.33 -3.82 22.59
N SER A 263 10.87 -3.37 23.75
CA SER A 263 12.13 -3.88 24.25
C SER A 263 11.93 -5.34 24.65
N ASP A 264 12.94 -6.20 24.42
CA ASP A 264 12.91 -7.59 24.89
C ASP A 264 13.01 -7.69 26.43
N ASP A 265 13.16 -6.56 27.12
CA ASP A 265 13.21 -6.47 28.58
C ASP A 265 11.80 -6.22 29.14
N PRO A 266 11.19 -7.22 29.83
CA PRO A 266 9.85 -7.08 30.39
C PRO A 266 9.73 -6.01 31.50
N SER A 267 10.85 -5.53 32.06
CA SER A 267 10.87 -4.46 33.05
C SER A 267 10.67 -3.07 32.43
N GLN A 268 10.82 -2.94 31.11
CA GLN A 268 10.62 -1.71 30.35
C GLN A 268 9.23 -1.62 29.68
N GLN A 269 8.23 -2.32 30.17
CA GLN A 269 6.84 -2.09 29.84
C GLN A 269 6.38 -0.75 30.45
N SER A 270 6.90 0.32 29.92
CA SER A 270 6.52 1.66 30.33
C SER A 270 5.46 2.15 29.33
N ASP A 271 4.40 2.72 29.89
CA ASP A 271 3.34 3.44 29.15
C ASP A 271 3.90 4.78 28.60
N GLU A 272 5.13 4.69 28.05
CA GLU A 272 5.83 5.86 27.52
C GLU A 272 5.24 6.28 26.19
N ARG A 273 4.86 7.55 26.14
CA ARG A 273 4.43 8.19 24.89
C ARG A 273 5.63 8.45 24.00
N VAL A 274 5.51 8.05 22.76
CA VAL A 274 6.55 8.24 21.76
C VAL A 274 6.01 9.06 20.57
N VAL A 275 6.92 9.75 19.89
CA VAL A 275 6.67 10.43 18.63
C VAL A 275 7.43 9.70 17.53
N GLU A 276 6.76 9.40 16.43
CA GLU A 276 7.40 8.80 15.27
C GLU A 276 8.24 9.84 14.54
N VAL A 277 9.52 9.54 14.35
CA VAL A 277 10.47 10.30 13.55
C VAL A 277 10.84 9.48 12.33
N VAL A 278 10.68 10.05 11.15
CA VAL A 278 11.05 9.41 9.89
C VAL A 278 12.38 9.97 9.42
N ALA A 279 13.35 9.09 9.20
CA ALA A 279 14.66 9.42 8.67
C ALA A 279 14.92 8.70 7.35
N ASP A 280 15.68 9.34 6.46
CA ASP A 280 16.17 8.74 5.21
C ASP A 280 17.17 7.63 5.51
N ALA A 281 17.02 6.50 4.84
CA ALA A 281 17.87 5.32 4.98
C ALA A 281 18.36 4.75 3.63
N GLN A 282 18.36 5.54 2.56
CA GLN A 282 18.72 5.07 1.21
C GLN A 282 20.13 4.50 1.12
N GLN A 283 21.07 5.06 1.89
CA GLN A 283 22.46 4.64 1.90
C GLN A 283 22.73 3.42 2.81
N ALA A 284 21.77 3.00 3.61
CA ALA A 284 21.94 1.87 4.53
C ALA A 284 21.54 0.56 3.83
N PRO A 285 22.43 -0.43 3.73
CA PRO A 285 22.14 -1.76 3.17
C PRO A 285 21.39 -2.63 4.18
N VAL A 286 20.25 -2.14 4.68
CA VAL A 286 19.40 -2.79 5.67
C VAL A 286 18.12 -3.29 5.02
N LEU A 287 17.58 -4.39 5.52
CA LEU A 287 16.35 -4.97 5.01
C LEU A 287 15.12 -4.28 5.62
N VAL A 288 14.04 -4.18 4.84
CA VAL A 288 12.76 -3.72 5.36
C VAL A 288 12.29 -4.64 6.48
N GLY A 289 11.83 -4.04 7.58
CA GLY A 289 11.48 -4.78 8.79
C GLY A 289 12.61 -4.94 9.81
N GLN A 290 13.87 -4.65 9.43
CA GLN A 290 15.03 -4.76 10.33
C GLN A 290 14.97 -3.70 11.43
N ARG A 291 15.33 -4.08 12.66
CA ARG A 291 15.47 -3.17 13.80
C ARG A 291 16.79 -2.42 13.70
N VAL A 292 16.75 -1.14 14.01
CA VAL A 292 17.89 -0.22 13.99
C VAL A 292 17.83 0.74 15.17
N LEU A 293 18.98 1.24 15.60
CA LEU A 293 19.09 2.37 16.49
C LEU A 293 19.36 3.63 15.66
N VAL A 294 18.56 4.66 15.87
CA VAL A 294 18.75 5.97 15.24
C VAL A 294 19.34 6.91 16.25
N LYS A 295 20.57 7.36 16.00
CA LYS A 295 21.33 8.28 16.85
C LYS A 295 21.28 9.67 16.22
N PHE A 296 20.64 10.62 16.88
CA PHE A 296 20.49 12.00 16.42
C PHE A 296 21.72 12.82 16.78
N LEU A 297 22.44 13.36 15.80
CA LEU A 297 23.68 14.11 16.01
C LEU A 297 23.41 15.54 16.49
N LYS A 298 24.14 16.02 17.50
CA LYS A 298 24.11 17.43 17.89
C LYS A 298 24.59 18.32 16.71
N PRO A 299 24.09 19.55 16.53
CA PRO A 299 24.42 20.40 15.36
C PRO A 299 25.91 20.60 15.11
N ASN A 300 26.73 20.55 16.17
CA ASN A 300 28.18 20.79 16.10
C ASN A 300 29.02 19.48 16.16
N ALA A 301 28.39 18.30 16.20
CA ALA A 301 29.09 17.03 16.22
C ALA A 301 29.56 16.68 14.79
N ARG A 302 30.86 16.40 14.62
CA ARG A 302 31.35 15.76 13.39
C ARG A 302 30.93 14.30 13.46
N GLY A 303 30.05 13.87 12.53
CA GLY A 303 29.68 12.46 12.40
C GLY A 303 30.91 11.59 12.13
N VAL A 304 30.86 10.35 12.56
CA VAL A 304 31.89 9.36 12.23
C VAL A 304 31.91 9.21 10.71
N ALA A 305 33.09 9.32 10.09
CA ALA A 305 33.21 9.14 8.65
C ALA A 305 32.71 7.71 8.27
N PRO A 306 31.98 7.58 7.16
CA PRO A 306 31.48 6.28 6.72
C PRO A 306 32.67 5.33 6.57
N ALA A 307 32.58 4.13 7.14
CA ALA A 307 33.54 3.07 6.91
C ALA A 307 33.57 2.79 5.41
N ALA A 308 34.70 3.07 4.77
CA ALA A 308 34.90 2.84 3.35
C ALA A 308 34.63 1.35 3.05
N ALA A 309 33.69 1.12 2.13
CA ALA A 309 33.40 -0.22 1.63
C ALA A 309 34.71 -0.77 1.02
N GLN A 310 35.30 -1.77 1.64
CA GLN A 310 36.39 -2.52 1.03
C GLN A 310 35.83 -3.28 -0.18
N PRO A 311 36.43 -3.13 -1.35
CA PRO A 311 36.04 -3.92 -2.51
C PRO A 311 36.31 -5.41 -2.20
N ALA A 312 35.30 -6.25 -2.41
CA ALA A 312 35.43 -7.69 -2.34
C ALA A 312 36.56 -8.13 -3.31
N THR A 313 37.66 -8.61 -2.79
CA THR A 313 38.71 -9.25 -3.57
C THR A 313 38.15 -10.54 -4.13
N ALA A 314 37.94 -10.55 -5.45
CA ALA A 314 37.66 -11.76 -6.20
C ALA A 314 38.86 -12.71 -6.07
N SER A 315 38.70 -13.79 -5.32
CA SER A 315 39.66 -14.90 -5.37
C SER A 315 39.45 -15.69 -6.64
N THR A 316 40.28 -15.40 -7.63
CA THR A 316 40.48 -16.27 -8.80
C THR A 316 41.25 -17.48 -8.30
N ASN A 317 40.63 -18.64 -8.20
CA ASN A 317 41.30 -19.91 -8.12
C ASN A 317 41.36 -20.54 -9.52
N ALA A 318 42.56 -20.76 -9.97
CA ALA A 318 42.94 -21.52 -11.14
C ALA A 318 42.64 -23.02 -10.97
#